data_8d52b6e505b0b709464fb720d6d4d62a
#
_entry.id   8d52b6e505b0b709464fb720d6d4d62a
#
_cell.length_a   1.000
_cell.length_b   1.000
_cell.length_c   1.000
_cell.angle_alpha   90.00
_cell.angle_beta   90.00
_cell.angle_gamma   90.00
#
_symmetry.space_group_name_H-M   'P 1'
#
loop_
_entity.id
_entity.type
_entity.pdbx_description
1 polymer ?
#
loop_
_entity_poly.entity_id
_entity_poly.type
_entity_poly.pdbx_seq_one_letter_code
_entity_poly.pdbx_strand_id
1 'polypeptide(L)'
;MTPIRTERLILRNWEERDRALFHRINSDERVMEFFPFRRDRAAADAKMDEVRAWIDEDGYGFAAAELAATGECIGFVGLSGTEDIDVLAPGTIEIGWRLAPEFWGKGYVTEASEAWLAFGFETLGVDEIVSFAVAGNHRSIAVMKRLGMRADADADFDHPAVPDSHPHLKRHAMYRLSREDWQARKRAAR
;
A
#
# COMPACT_ATOMS: atom_id res chain seq x y z
N MET A 1 -4.95 -4.27 -15.68
CA MET A 1 -6.05 -4.27 -14.67
C MET A 1 -7.23 -3.41 -15.12
N THR A 2 -8.46 -3.74 -14.68
CA THR A 2 -9.62 -2.84 -14.81
C THR A 2 -9.56 -1.78 -13.73
N PRO A 3 -9.68 -0.48 -14.04
CA PRO A 3 -9.65 0.58 -13.04
C PRO A 3 -10.78 0.46 -12.01
N ILE A 4 -10.45 0.60 -10.71
CA ILE A 4 -11.44 0.65 -9.64
C ILE A 4 -11.79 2.11 -9.38
N ARG A 5 -13.09 2.43 -9.36
CA ARG A 5 -13.59 3.78 -9.09
C ARG A 5 -14.20 3.86 -7.70
N THR A 6 -13.85 4.91 -6.97
CA THR A 6 -14.44 5.29 -5.70
C THR A 6 -15.17 6.64 -5.85
N GLU A 7 -15.59 7.23 -4.76
CA GLU A 7 -16.25 8.54 -4.79
C GLU A 7 -15.31 9.65 -5.34
N ARG A 8 -14.04 9.63 -4.91
CA ARG A 8 -13.07 10.68 -5.25
C ARG A 8 -11.88 10.21 -6.06
N LEU A 9 -11.69 8.88 -6.23
CA LEU A 9 -10.48 8.32 -6.82
C LEU A 9 -10.76 7.37 -7.98
N ILE A 10 -9.77 7.28 -8.87
CA ILE A 10 -9.61 6.24 -9.88
C ILE A 10 -8.32 5.51 -9.57
N LEU A 11 -8.41 4.22 -9.23
CA LEU A 11 -7.26 3.35 -8.99
C LEU A 11 -6.97 2.59 -10.28
N ARG A 12 -5.84 2.87 -10.91
CA ARG A 12 -5.49 2.39 -12.25
C ARG A 12 -4.04 1.96 -12.35
N ASN A 13 -3.67 1.31 -13.43
CA ASN A 13 -2.25 1.09 -13.69
C ASN A 13 -1.53 2.42 -13.94
N TRP A 14 -0.24 2.43 -13.73
CA TRP A 14 0.63 3.59 -13.94
C TRP A 14 0.72 3.96 -15.42
N GLU A 15 0.79 5.24 -15.69
CA GLU A 15 0.93 5.80 -17.04
C GLU A 15 2.24 6.59 -17.16
N GLU A 16 2.67 6.84 -18.39
CA GLU A 16 3.91 7.58 -18.65
C GLU A 16 3.94 8.97 -17.99
N ARG A 17 2.80 9.63 -17.96
CA ARG A 17 2.61 10.95 -17.32
C ARG A 17 2.85 10.94 -15.80
N ASP A 18 2.80 9.77 -15.15
CA ASP A 18 2.94 9.64 -13.69
C ASP A 18 4.42 9.55 -13.23
N ARG A 19 5.39 9.41 -14.15
CA ARG A 19 6.82 9.22 -13.81
C ARG A 19 7.36 10.31 -12.89
N ALA A 20 6.98 11.57 -13.10
CA ALA A 20 7.46 12.67 -12.27
C ALA A 20 6.95 12.53 -10.82
N LEU A 21 5.69 12.16 -10.64
CA LEU A 21 5.12 11.90 -9.32
C LEU A 21 5.74 10.65 -8.69
N PHE A 22 5.87 9.56 -9.44
CA PHE A 22 6.47 8.32 -8.94
C PHE A 22 7.89 8.55 -8.42
N HIS A 23 8.72 9.29 -9.17
CA HIS A 23 10.04 9.71 -8.68
C HIS A 23 9.93 10.55 -7.41
N ARG A 24 9.07 11.58 -7.41
CA ARG A 24 8.89 12.49 -6.26
C ARG A 24 8.54 11.72 -4.98
N ILE A 25 7.58 10.81 -4.99
CA ILE A 25 7.20 10.06 -3.79
C ILE A 25 8.22 8.99 -3.37
N ASN A 26 9.21 8.69 -4.21
CA ASN A 26 10.31 7.79 -3.93
C ASN A 26 11.62 8.50 -3.56
N SER A 27 11.64 9.85 -3.58
CA SER A 27 12.79 10.69 -3.26
C SER A 27 12.50 11.76 -2.20
N ASP A 28 11.23 12.14 -1.94
CA ASP A 28 10.86 13.11 -0.90
C ASP A 28 11.18 12.55 0.50
N GLU A 29 11.98 13.30 1.28
CA GLU A 29 12.45 12.92 2.60
C GLU A 29 11.30 12.57 3.58
N ARG A 30 10.18 13.31 3.51
CA ARG A 30 9.03 13.11 4.38
C ARG A 30 8.27 11.84 4.03
N VAL A 31 8.17 11.51 2.74
CA VAL A 31 7.49 10.31 2.23
C VAL A 31 8.31 9.08 2.54
N MET A 32 9.62 9.19 2.36
CA MET A 32 10.56 8.10 2.52
C MET A 32 11.21 8.03 3.92
N GLU A 33 10.66 8.75 4.91
CA GLU A 33 11.15 8.82 6.28
C GLU A 33 11.43 7.43 6.88
N PHE A 34 10.56 6.46 6.58
CA PHE A 34 10.63 5.09 7.11
C PHE A 34 11.25 4.09 6.12
N PHE A 35 12.02 4.56 5.15
CA PHE A 35 12.74 3.72 4.19
C PHE A 35 14.24 4.00 4.24
N PRO A 36 15.12 2.98 4.17
CA PRO A 36 16.57 3.16 4.26
C PRO A 36 17.21 3.70 2.97
N PHE A 37 16.41 4.07 1.99
CA PHE A 37 16.89 4.53 0.69
C PHE A 37 16.03 5.67 0.13
N ARG A 38 16.57 6.35 -0.89
CA ARG A 38 15.87 7.25 -1.80
C ARG A 38 16.20 6.81 -3.21
N ARG A 39 15.24 6.90 -4.12
CA ARG A 39 15.47 6.55 -5.53
C ARG A 39 15.80 7.80 -6.31
N ASP A 40 16.87 7.75 -7.10
CA ASP A 40 17.07 8.71 -8.16
C ASP A 40 16.04 8.52 -9.28
N ARG A 41 16.08 9.37 -10.28
CA ARG A 41 15.11 9.35 -11.37
C ARG A 41 15.14 8.03 -12.14
N ALA A 42 16.31 7.53 -12.48
CA ALA A 42 16.44 6.30 -13.27
C ALA A 42 15.94 5.08 -12.50
N ALA A 43 16.30 4.95 -11.21
CA ALA A 43 15.83 3.87 -10.35
C ALA A 43 14.32 3.94 -10.09
N ALA A 44 13.74 5.14 -10.00
CA ALA A 44 12.31 5.31 -9.86
C ALA A 44 11.56 4.93 -11.14
N ASP A 45 12.05 5.37 -12.30
CA ASP A 45 11.45 5.03 -13.61
C ASP A 45 11.48 3.52 -13.85
N ALA A 46 12.61 2.85 -13.58
CA ALA A 46 12.72 1.39 -13.70
C ALA A 46 11.75 0.66 -12.76
N LYS A 47 11.62 1.12 -11.49
CA LYS A 47 10.67 0.51 -10.56
C LYS A 47 9.21 0.75 -10.97
N MET A 48 8.89 1.89 -11.56
CA MET A 48 7.54 2.12 -12.09
C MET A 48 7.22 1.16 -13.23
N ASP A 49 8.18 0.92 -14.15
CA ASP A 49 7.99 -0.02 -15.26
C ASP A 49 7.79 -1.45 -14.75
N GLU A 50 8.54 -1.86 -13.72
CA GLU A 50 8.39 -3.16 -13.05
C GLU A 50 6.99 -3.31 -12.43
N VAL A 51 6.54 -2.32 -11.66
CA VAL A 51 5.21 -2.34 -11.03
C VAL A 51 4.10 -2.34 -12.08
N ARG A 52 4.25 -1.60 -13.18
CA ARG A 52 3.30 -1.62 -14.30
C ARG A 52 3.17 -3.01 -14.90
N ALA A 53 4.31 -3.67 -15.14
CA ALA A 53 4.33 -5.02 -15.72
C ALA A 53 3.62 -6.02 -14.80
N TRP A 54 3.88 -5.99 -13.50
CA TRP A 54 3.18 -6.85 -12.52
C TRP A 54 1.68 -6.60 -12.50
N ILE A 55 1.25 -5.33 -12.51
CA ILE A 55 -0.18 -5.00 -12.57
C ILE A 55 -0.83 -5.48 -13.87
N ASP A 56 -0.12 -5.47 -14.99
CA ASP A 56 -0.63 -5.98 -16.27
C ASP A 56 -0.74 -7.51 -16.27
N GLU A 57 0.19 -8.21 -15.61
CA GLU A 57 0.22 -9.66 -15.48
C GLU A 57 -0.84 -10.16 -14.49
N ASP A 58 -0.84 -9.63 -13.26
CA ASP A 58 -1.66 -10.12 -12.16
C ASP A 58 -3.06 -9.51 -12.12
N GLY A 59 -3.26 -8.37 -12.79
CA GLY A 59 -4.51 -7.63 -12.77
C GLY A 59 -4.70 -6.73 -11.53
N TYR A 60 -3.75 -6.72 -10.59
CA TYR A 60 -3.73 -5.88 -9.39
C TYR A 60 -2.28 -5.55 -8.99
N GLY A 61 -2.09 -4.62 -8.05
CA GLY A 61 -0.77 -4.21 -7.55
C GLY A 61 -0.85 -2.89 -6.80
N PHE A 62 0.30 -2.27 -6.53
CA PHE A 62 0.39 -0.90 -6.01
C PHE A 62 0.00 0.10 -7.10
N ALA A 63 -1.31 0.24 -7.28
CA ALA A 63 -1.91 1.01 -8.37
C ALA A 63 -1.86 2.52 -8.10
N ALA A 64 -1.68 3.29 -9.17
CA ALA A 64 -1.78 4.74 -9.13
C ALA A 64 -3.16 5.17 -8.62
N ALA A 65 -3.19 6.10 -7.67
CA ALA A 65 -4.39 6.75 -7.18
C ALA A 65 -4.52 8.13 -7.85
N GLU A 66 -5.54 8.29 -8.67
CA GLU A 66 -5.82 9.51 -9.42
C GLU A 66 -7.07 10.19 -8.85
N LEU A 67 -7.05 11.52 -8.69
CA LEU A 67 -8.24 12.27 -8.32
C LEU A 67 -9.23 12.28 -9.48
N ALA A 68 -10.43 11.76 -9.28
CA ALA A 68 -11.48 11.68 -10.31
C ALA A 68 -11.89 13.06 -10.84
N ALA A 69 -11.80 14.10 -10.00
CA ALA A 69 -12.21 15.47 -10.37
C ALA A 69 -11.19 16.18 -11.26
N THR A 70 -9.89 15.88 -11.15
CA THR A 70 -8.83 16.65 -11.82
C THR A 70 -7.95 15.81 -12.75
N GLY A 71 -7.97 14.47 -12.61
CA GLY A 71 -7.05 13.58 -13.30
C GLY A 71 -5.62 13.63 -12.74
N GLU A 72 -5.41 14.28 -11.59
CA GLU A 72 -4.11 14.37 -10.95
C GLU A 72 -3.79 13.06 -10.22
N CYS A 73 -2.66 12.43 -10.54
CA CYS A 73 -2.15 11.30 -9.78
C CYS A 73 -1.52 11.80 -8.47
N ILE A 74 -1.91 11.20 -7.34
CA ILE A 74 -1.51 11.64 -5.99
C ILE A 74 -0.58 10.66 -5.26
N GLY A 75 -0.31 9.49 -5.84
CA GLY A 75 0.50 8.43 -5.29
C GLY A 75 -0.06 7.07 -5.62
N PHE A 76 0.12 6.09 -4.73
CA PHE A 76 -0.44 4.76 -4.92
C PHE A 76 -1.11 4.20 -3.66
N VAL A 77 -2.06 3.31 -3.89
CA VAL A 77 -2.64 2.40 -2.91
C VAL A 77 -2.92 1.08 -3.62
N GLY A 78 -2.65 -0.07 -2.99
CA GLY A 78 -2.92 -1.34 -3.65
C GLY A 78 -2.61 -2.56 -2.81
N LEU A 79 -2.87 -3.71 -3.42
CA LEU A 79 -2.51 -5.03 -2.90
C LEU A 79 -1.24 -5.52 -3.59
N SER A 80 -0.42 -6.30 -2.89
CA SER A 80 0.77 -6.97 -3.45
C SER A 80 0.98 -8.30 -2.76
N GLY A 81 1.53 -9.28 -3.48
CA GLY A 81 2.14 -10.45 -2.85
C GLY A 81 3.38 -10.04 -2.04
N THR A 82 3.80 -10.90 -1.13
CA THR A 82 4.94 -10.68 -0.24
C THR A 82 6.02 -11.74 -0.42
N GLU A 83 6.14 -12.30 -1.62
CA GLU A 83 7.05 -13.40 -1.95
C GLU A 83 8.53 -13.03 -1.76
N ASP A 84 8.85 -11.74 -1.75
CA ASP A 84 10.19 -11.20 -1.50
C ASP A 84 10.50 -10.99 0.00
N ILE A 85 9.56 -11.37 0.89
CA ILE A 85 9.70 -11.21 2.35
C ILE A 85 9.68 -12.60 3.02
N ASP A 86 10.81 -13.27 3.07
CA ASP A 86 10.98 -14.65 3.56
C ASP A 86 10.39 -14.94 4.95
N VAL A 87 10.18 -13.91 5.78
CA VAL A 87 9.61 -14.07 7.12
C VAL A 87 8.07 -14.15 7.11
N LEU A 88 7.44 -13.92 5.97
CA LEU A 88 6.00 -14.05 5.79
C LEU A 88 5.63 -15.37 5.12
N ALA A 89 4.45 -15.87 5.38
CA ALA A 89 3.97 -17.11 4.77
C ALA A 89 3.79 -16.90 3.25
N PRO A 90 4.14 -17.90 2.42
CA PRO A 90 3.88 -17.85 0.98
C PRO A 90 2.41 -17.57 0.67
N GLY A 91 2.16 -16.72 -0.31
CA GLY A 91 0.80 -16.33 -0.72
C GLY A 91 0.15 -15.29 0.20
N THR A 92 0.91 -14.72 1.15
CA THR A 92 0.43 -13.57 1.95
C THR A 92 0.20 -12.37 1.03
N ILE A 93 -0.97 -11.75 1.13
CA ILE A 93 -1.28 -10.50 0.42
C ILE A 93 -1.21 -9.32 1.39
N GLU A 94 -0.39 -8.34 1.06
CA GLU A 94 -0.34 -7.08 1.79
C GLU A 94 -1.18 -5.98 1.12
N ILE A 95 -1.67 -5.05 1.93
CA ILE A 95 -2.16 -3.77 1.46
C ILE A 95 -1.19 -2.66 1.87
N GLY A 96 -0.77 -1.85 0.88
CA GLY A 96 0.20 -0.79 1.08
C GLY A 96 -0.17 0.50 0.36
N TRP A 97 0.45 1.61 0.78
CA TRP A 97 0.18 2.95 0.24
C TRP A 97 1.37 3.89 0.38
N ARG A 98 1.41 4.87 -0.54
CA ARG A 98 2.32 6.01 -0.49
C ARG A 98 1.73 7.17 -1.29
N LEU A 99 1.42 8.28 -0.63
CA LEU A 99 0.93 9.49 -1.27
C LEU A 99 1.93 10.64 -1.12
N ALA A 100 1.88 11.58 -2.04
CA ALA A 100 2.57 12.84 -1.91
C ALA A 100 2.02 13.63 -0.70
N PRO A 101 2.89 14.36 0.04
CA PRO A 101 2.55 14.93 1.35
C PRO A 101 1.34 15.87 1.37
N GLU A 102 1.12 16.63 0.30
CA GLU A 102 0.00 17.56 0.16
C GLU A 102 -1.38 16.88 0.14
N PHE A 103 -1.41 15.55 -0.03
CA PHE A 103 -2.63 14.75 -0.04
C PHE A 103 -2.87 13.95 1.25
N TRP A 104 -1.97 14.07 2.22
CA TRP A 104 -2.14 13.41 3.52
C TRP A 104 -3.27 14.03 4.34
N GLY A 105 -3.84 13.23 5.25
CA GLY A 105 -4.89 13.67 6.17
C GLY A 105 -6.26 13.92 5.54
N LYS A 106 -6.43 13.69 4.23
CA LYS A 106 -7.68 13.94 3.49
C LYS A 106 -8.56 12.69 3.32
N GLY A 107 -8.15 11.55 3.89
CA GLY A 107 -8.91 10.28 3.84
C GLY A 107 -8.75 9.48 2.55
N TYR A 108 -7.96 9.92 1.59
CA TYR A 108 -7.77 9.23 0.31
C TYR A 108 -7.24 7.81 0.45
N VAL A 109 -6.24 7.58 1.32
CA VAL A 109 -5.73 6.23 1.57
C VAL A 109 -6.83 5.32 2.10
N THR A 110 -7.61 5.78 3.09
CA THR A 110 -8.70 4.97 3.65
C THR A 110 -9.73 4.61 2.59
N GLU A 111 -10.17 5.59 1.78
CA GLU A 111 -11.13 5.37 0.70
C GLU A 111 -10.62 4.36 -0.35
N ALA A 112 -9.40 4.54 -0.83
CA ALA A 112 -8.78 3.62 -1.78
C ALA A 112 -8.60 2.22 -1.18
N SER A 113 -8.15 2.13 0.08
CA SER A 113 -7.94 0.85 0.75
C SER A 113 -9.24 0.08 0.97
N GLU A 114 -10.36 0.75 1.27
CA GLU A 114 -11.66 0.07 1.36
C GLU A 114 -12.06 -0.60 0.02
N ALA A 115 -11.79 0.06 -1.10
CA ALA A 115 -12.05 -0.52 -2.42
C ALA A 115 -11.11 -1.71 -2.71
N TRP A 116 -9.83 -1.61 -2.32
CA TRP A 116 -8.87 -2.71 -2.47
C TRP A 116 -9.17 -3.89 -1.54
N LEU A 117 -9.61 -3.66 -0.31
CA LEU A 117 -10.06 -4.71 0.61
C LEU A 117 -11.26 -5.45 0.03
N ALA A 118 -12.24 -4.72 -0.54
CA ALA A 118 -13.36 -5.34 -1.23
C ALA A 118 -12.90 -6.20 -2.42
N PHE A 119 -11.99 -5.70 -3.25
CA PHE A 119 -11.40 -6.46 -4.36
C PHE A 119 -10.68 -7.72 -3.87
N GLY A 120 -9.84 -7.61 -2.85
CA GLY A 120 -9.12 -8.76 -2.28
C GLY A 120 -10.04 -9.84 -1.75
N PHE A 121 -11.04 -9.47 -0.95
CA PHE A 121 -11.94 -10.44 -0.32
C PHE A 121 -13.03 -10.95 -1.27
N GLU A 122 -13.56 -10.13 -2.19
CA GLU A 122 -14.69 -10.50 -3.05
C GLU A 122 -14.24 -11.04 -4.41
N THR A 123 -13.11 -10.53 -4.97
CA THR A 123 -12.64 -10.89 -6.31
C THR A 123 -11.48 -11.88 -6.27
N LEU A 124 -10.41 -11.58 -5.53
CA LEU A 124 -9.29 -12.50 -5.38
C LEU A 124 -9.61 -13.67 -4.47
N GLY A 125 -10.60 -13.52 -3.58
CA GLY A 125 -11.05 -14.58 -2.72
C GLY A 125 -10.06 -14.94 -1.59
N VAL A 126 -9.17 -14.02 -1.19
CA VAL A 126 -8.21 -14.25 -0.09
C VAL A 126 -8.93 -14.29 1.27
N ASP A 127 -8.41 -15.06 2.22
CA ASP A 127 -9.02 -15.18 3.55
C ASP A 127 -8.51 -14.11 4.52
N GLU A 128 -7.33 -13.55 4.25
CA GLU A 128 -6.70 -12.54 5.07
C GLU A 128 -5.91 -11.55 4.20
N ILE A 129 -5.87 -10.29 4.63
CA ILE A 129 -4.99 -9.25 4.09
C ILE A 129 -4.21 -8.66 5.26
N VAL A 130 -2.88 -8.53 5.07
CA VAL A 130 -1.99 -7.93 6.06
C VAL A 130 -1.57 -6.52 5.65
N SER A 131 -1.07 -5.77 6.61
CA SER A 131 -0.32 -4.54 6.39
C SER A 131 0.73 -4.40 7.47
N PHE A 132 1.90 -3.93 7.12
CA PHE A 132 2.97 -3.73 8.09
C PHE A 132 3.69 -2.40 7.83
N ALA A 133 4.26 -1.86 8.87
CA ALA A 133 5.04 -0.64 8.80
C ALA A 133 6.07 -0.60 9.92
N VAL A 134 7.14 0.18 9.75
CA VAL A 134 8.06 0.48 10.83
C VAL A 134 7.27 0.87 12.09
N ALA A 135 7.58 0.28 13.23
CA ALA A 135 6.81 0.44 14.48
C ALA A 135 6.61 1.91 14.91
N GLY A 136 7.52 2.79 14.52
CA GLY A 136 7.41 4.25 14.70
C GLY A 136 6.55 4.99 13.68
N ASN A 137 6.06 4.33 12.62
CA ASN A 137 5.23 4.95 11.60
C ASN A 137 3.76 5.06 12.04
N HIS A 138 3.52 5.96 12.99
CA HIS A 138 2.19 6.15 13.57
C HIS A 138 1.13 6.58 12.55
N ARG A 139 1.53 7.24 11.45
CA ARG A 139 0.61 7.63 10.36
C ARG A 139 0.03 6.41 9.65
N SER A 140 0.88 5.47 9.22
CA SER A 140 0.42 4.22 8.60
C SER A 140 -0.37 3.35 9.56
N ILE A 141 0.11 3.20 10.81
CA ILE A 141 -0.59 2.46 11.85
C ILE A 141 -2.00 3.02 12.13
N ALA A 142 -2.16 4.35 12.12
CA ALA A 142 -3.48 4.96 12.28
C ALA A 142 -4.44 4.64 11.11
N VAL A 143 -3.91 4.48 9.89
CA VAL A 143 -4.72 4.02 8.73
C VAL A 143 -5.12 2.56 8.92
N MET A 144 -4.18 1.66 9.25
CA MET A 144 -4.47 0.24 9.49
C MET A 144 -5.60 0.07 10.53
N LYS A 145 -5.50 0.78 11.65
CA LYS A 145 -6.55 0.77 12.70
C LYS A 145 -7.90 1.26 12.18
N ARG A 146 -7.91 2.32 11.36
CA ARG A 146 -9.15 2.87 10.77
C ARG A 146 -9.79 1.90 9.78
N LEU A 147 -8.99 1.11 9.07
CA LEU A 147 -9.45 0.02 8.21
C LEU A 147 -9.98 -1.20 9.01
N GLY A 148 -9.90 -1.17 10.34
CA GLY A 148 -10.34 -2.26 11.20
C GLY A 148 -9.35 -3.41 11.31
N MET A 149 -8.11 -3.21 10.84
CA MET A 149 -7.06 -4.21 11.01
C MET A 149 -6.64 -4.32 12.47
N ARG A 150 -6.36 -5.54 12.92
CA ARG A 150 -5.94 -5.83 14.29
C ARG A 150 -4.42 -6.01 14.35
N ALA A 151 -3.79 -5.45 15.38
CA ALA A 151 -2.38 -5.66 15.62
C ALA A 151 -2.12 -7.13 15.99
N ASP A 152 -1.08 -7.71 15.41
CA ASP A 152 -0.56 -9.04 15.73
C ASP A 152 0.88 -8.88 16.22
N ALA A 153 1.04 -8.57 17.51
CA ALA A 153 2.33 -8.27 18.10
C ALA A 153 3.28 -9.48 18.10
N ASP A 154 2.74 -10.69 18.08
CA ASP A 154 3.53 -11.93 18.02
C ASP A 154 4.10 -12.16 16.62
N ALA A 155 3.52 -11.54 15.59
CA ALA A 155 3.99 -11.54 14.21
C ALA A 155 4.79 -10.29 13.81
N ASP A 156 5.07 -9.37 14.75
CA ASP A 156 5.99 -8.27 14.48
C ASP A 156 7.37 -8.81 14.10
N PHE A 157 8.01 -8.24 13.09
CA PHE A 157 9.25 -8.76 12.53
C PHE A 157 10.29 -7.68 12.20
N ASP A 158 11.54 -8.10 12.07
CA ASP A 158 12.59 -7.26 11.55
C ASP A 158 12.68 -7.45 10.03
N HIS A 159 12.37 -6.40 9.28
CA HIS A 159 12.26 -6.48 7.82
C HIS A 159 13.62 -6.79 7.18
N PRO A 160 13.75 -7.90 6.41
CA PRO A 160 15.02 -8.39 5.90
C PRO A 160 15.72 -7.42 4.94
N ALA A 161 14.97 -6.63 4.18
CA ALA A 161 15.53 -5.64 3.26
C ALA A 161 16.06 -4.36 3.95
N VAL A 162 15.89 -4.21 5.28
CA VAL A 162 16.44 -3.06 6.02
C VAL A 162 17.84 -3.38 6.49
N PRO A 163 18.89 -2.67 6.00
CA PRO A 163 20.27 -2.95 6.36
C PRO A 163 20.58 -2.59 7.82
N ASP A 164 21.62 -3.21 8.39
CA ASP A 164 22.08 -2.98 9.77
C ASP A 164 22.46 -1.53 10.07
N SER A 165 22.78 -0.76 9.06
CA SER A 165 23.06 0.68 9.18
C SER A 165 21.84 1.52 9.56
N HIS A 166 20.61 0.95 9.48
CA HIS A 166 19.35 1.63 9.80
C HIS A 166 18.53 0.83 10.84
N PRO A 167 19.08 0.54 12.04
CA PRO A 167 18.43 -0.35 13.00
C PRO A 167 17.05 0.16 13.47
N HIS A 168 16.85 1.47 13.49
CA HIS A 168 15.59 2.10 13.88
C HIS A 168 14.46 1.90 12.86
N LEU A 169 14.76 1.45 11.64
CA LEU A 169 13.79 1.12 10.60
C LEU A 169 13.48 -0.38 10.49
N LYS A 170 14.20 -1.25 11.22
CA LYS A 170 14.06 -2.70 11.08
C LYS A 170 12.74 -3.22 11.60
N ARG A 171 12.36 -2.85 12.83
CA ARG A 171 11.18 -3.40 13.49
C ARG A 171 9.89 -2.91 12.84
N HIS A 172 9.13 -3.84 12.28
CA HIS A 172 7.82 -3.60 11.68
C HIS A 172 6.72 -4.17 12.57
N ALA A 173 5.68 -3.38 12.77
CA ALA A 173 4.45 -3.80 13.42
C ALA A 173 3.52 -4.43 12.37
N MET A 174 3.03 -5.64 12.68
CA MET A 174 2.13 -6.40 11.83
C MET A 174 0.67 -6.12 12.19
N TYR A 175 -0.15 -5.92 11.17
CA TYR A 175 -1.60 -5.78 11.26
C TYR A 175 -2.31 -6.72 10.29
N ARG A 176 -3.41 -7.32 10.72
CA ARG A 176 -4.17 -8.32 9.95
C ARG A 176 -5.65 -7.96 9.89
N LEU A 177 -6.28 -8.30 8.79
CA LEU A 177 -7.73 -8.24 8.62
C LEU A 177 -8.20 -9.53 7.95
N SER A 178 -8.99 -10.32 8.67
CA SER A 178 -9.63 -11.50 8.10
C SER A 178 -10.85 -11.11 7.27
N ARG A 179 -11.22 -11.97 6.32
CA ARG A 179 -12.48 -11.84 5.56
C ARG A 179 -13.68 -11.77 6.49
N GLU A 180 -13.70 -12.57 7.55
CA GLU A 180 -14.80 -12.61 8.53
C GLU A 180 -14.96 -11.28 9.25
N ASP A 181 -13.87 -10.71 9.78
CA ASP A 181 -13.89 -9.41 10.46
C ASP A 181 -14.29 -8.27 9.52
N TRP A 182 -13.79 -8.28 8.28
CA TRP A 182 -14.19 -7.33 7.25
C TRP A 182 -15.68 -7.41 6.94
N GLN A 183 -16.24 -8.61 6.76
CA GLN A 183 -17.67 -8.82 6.54
C GLN A 183 -18.52 -8.37 7.74
N ALA A 184 -18.06 -8.68 8.97
CA ALA A 184 -18.73 -8.26 10.20
C ALA A 184 -18.82 -6.74 10.29
N ARG A 185 -17.70 -6.04 9.97
CA ARG A 185 -17.65 -4.58 9.93
C ARG A 185 -18.60 -3.99 8.86
N LYS A 186 -18.65 -4.58 7.66
CA LYS A 186 -19.59 -4.15 6.61
C LYS A 186 -21.07 -4.31 7.04
N ARG A 187 -21.40 -5.37 7.77
CA ARG A 187 -22.76 -5.56 8.31
C ARG A 187 -23.10 -4.52 9.38
N ALA A 188 -22.17 -4.17 10.24
CA ALA A 188 -22.36 -3.18 11.30
C ALA A 188 -22.50 -1.73 10.81
N ALA A 189 -22.01 -1.43 9.60
CA ALA A 189 -22.06 -0.10 8.99
C ALA A 189 -23.33 0.15 8.14
N ARG A 190 -24.19 -0.86 7.97
CA ARG A 190 -25.50 -0.79 7.28
C ARG A 190 -26.62 -0.49 8.23
#